data_7668678f9e45d493e93cd406b6bc750f
#
_entry.id   7668678f9e45d493e93cd406b6bc750f
#
_cell.length_a   1.000
_cell.length_b   1.000
_cell.length_c   1.000
_cell.angle_alpha   90.00
_cell.angle_beta   90.00
_cell.angle_gamma   90.00
#
_symmetry.space_group_name_H-M   'P 1'
#
loop_
_entity.id
_entity.type
_entity.pdbx_description
1 polymer ?
#
loop_
_entity_poly.entity_id
_entity_poly.type
_entity_poly.pdbx_seq_one_letter_code
_entity_poly.pdbx_strand_id
1 'polypeptide(L)'
;MRKRIFCTVTNDLSYDQRMIRICSSLAGAGYDVTLVGRKVPGSIALDKKAFRQRRLRLFFHRGKLFYLEYNFRLFFYLLFRKMDCICAIDLDTILPCYFVSRLRGIPRVYDAHELFCEMPEVAARPRIRAIWKAVEKYAVPAFRHGYTVNGLIAAEFFNMYGVEYGVIRNVPVLKEGAPDNESVMREGIGAKVSGEAGGPRGPWAGWKGERFLLYQGAVNEGRCFETLIPAMQYVDMKLVICGDGNYMEQARALVQQYGLEDKVVFRGYVLPGQLKDITRSAWCGINLVDRKGLNHYYSLANRWFDYMHAGIPQLSANYPAYREINNLYRIAVLLDEPGVREIADALNALLNNTDLYATLLENCKQARLHYNWQEEEKSLLRLYQKIVR
;
A
#
# COMPACT_ATOMS: atom_id res chain seq x y z
N MET A 1 3.60 -10.34 -33.71
CA MET A 1 4.58 -10.38 -32.58
C MET A 1 3.93 -9.79 -31.35
N ARG A 2 4.23 -10.33 -30.15
CA ARG A 2 3.76 -9.71 -28.91
C ARG A 2 4.40 -8.35 -28.67
N LYS A 3 3.62 -7.35 -28.30
CA LYS A 3 4.14 -6.00 -27.96
C LYS A 3 4.89 -6.05 -26.63
N ARG A 4 6.03 -5.39 -26.55
CA ARG A 4 6.97 -5.43 -25.42
C ARG A 4 6.81 -4.19 -24.55
N ILE A 5 6.48 -4.40 -23.27
CA ILE A 5 6.31 -3.35 -22.28
C ILE A 5 7.41 -3.45 -21.23
N PHE A 6 8.11 -2.34 -20.98
CA PHE A 6 9.08 -2.24 -19.90
C PHE A 6 8.51 -1.37 -18.78
N CYS A 7 8.45 -1.92 -17.58
CA CYS A 7 8.07 -1.21 -16.35
C CYS A 7 9.31 -1.03 -15.48
N THR A 8 9.48 0.13 -14.86
CA THR A 8 10.70 0.50 -14.13
C THR A 8 10.38 0.98 -12.72
N VAL A 9 11.04 0.41 -11.72
CA VAL A 9 10.90 0.78 -10.30
C VAL A 9 12.27 0.88 -9.63
N THR A 10 12.38 1.60 -8.53
CA THR A 10 13.62 1.68 -7.74
C THR A 10 13.74 0.64 -6.65
N ASN A 11 12.76 -0.25 -6.48
CA ASN A 11 12.76 -1.29 -5.45
C ASN A 11 13.42 -2.62 -5.90
N ASP A 12 13.45 -3.60 -4.98
CA ASP A 12 14.10 -4.91 -5.16
C ASP A 12 13.27 -5.91 -5.98
N LEU A 13 12.00 -5.67 -6.26
CA LEU A 13 11.04 -6.53 -6.96
C LEU A 13 10.47 -7.70 -6.14
N SER A 14 11.12 -8.12 -5.04
CA SER A 14 10.72 -9.33 -4.30
C SER A 14 9.28 -9.27 -3.78
N TYR A 15 8.87 -8.11 -3.29
CA TYR A 15 7.62 -7.94 -2.53
C TYR A 15 6.73 -6.81 -3.07
N ASP A 16 7.01 -6.29 -4.25
CA ASP A 16 6.18 -5.26 -4.88
C ASP A 16 4.86 -5.85 -5.40
N GLN A 17 3.89 -5.94 -4.51
CA GLN A 17 2.60 -6.55 -4.81
C GLN A 17 1.82 -5.80 -5.91
N ARG A 18 1.96 -4.46 -6.01
CA ARG A 18 1.33 -3.68 -7.06
C ARG A 18 1.92 -4.04 -8.42
N MET A 19 3.25 -3.98 -8.54
CA MET A 19 3.90 -4.27 -9.82
C MET A 19 3.76 -5.74 -10.22
N ILE A 20 3.74 -6.66 -9.25
CA ILE A 20 3.45 -8.08 -9.53
C ILE A 20 2.06 -8.22 -10.16
N ARG A 21 1.03 -7.55 -9.64
CA ARG A 21 -0.32 -7.59 -10.22
C ARG A 21 -0.37 -6.95 -11.59
N ILE A 22 0.12 -5.71 -11.74
CA ILE A 22 0.12 -4.98 -13.01
C ILE A 22 0.84 -5.77 -14.10
N CYS A 23 2.08 -6.22 -13.84
CA CYS A 23 2.86 -6.96 -14.82
C CYS A 23 2.25 -8.34 -15.15
N SER A 24 1.64 -9.01 -14.18
CA SER A 24 0.96 -10.28 -14.42
C SER A 24 -0.28 -10.11 -15.30
N SER A 25 -1.09 -9.09 -15.04
CA SER A 25 -2.28 -8.76 -15.84
C SER A 25 -1.92 -8.42 -17.29
N LEU A 26 -0.90 -7.58 -17.48
CA LEU A 26 -0.42 -7.25 -18.84
C LEU A 26 0.15 -8.48 -19.55
N ALA A 27 0.89 -9.34 -18.86
CA ALA A 27 1.40 -10.59 -19.42
C ALA A 27 0.28 -11.55 -19.76
N GLY A 28 -0.75 -11.68 -18.90
CA GLY A 28 -1.97 -12.47 -19.14
C GLY A 28 -2.76 -11.97 -20.35
N ALA A 29 -2.77 -10.66 -20.60
CA ALA A 29 -3.36 -10.03 -21.78
C ALA A 29 -2.52 -10.18 -23.07
N GLY A 30 -1.42 -10.93 -23.02
CA GLY A 30 -0.59 -11.27 -24.18
C GLY A 30 0.56 -10.33 -24.47
N TYR A 31 0.85 -9.35 -23.62
CA TYR A 31 2.05 -8.52 -23.74
C TYR A 31 3.31 -9.26 -23.28
N ASP A 32 4.46 -8.90 -23.84
CA ASP A 32 5.77 -9.35 -23.40
C ASP A 32 6.33 -8.33 -22.39
N VAL A 33 6.13 -8.59 -21.10
CA VAL A 33 6.40 -7.62 -20.05
C VAL A 33 7.74 -7.88 -19.38
N THR A 34 8.51 -6.81 -19.16
CA THR A 34 9.76 -6.83 -18.37
C THR A 34 9.67 -5.79 -17.25
N LEU A 35 9.78 -6.23 -16.00
CA LEU A 35 9.91 -5.37 -14.84
C LEU A 35 11.38 -5.20 -14.47
N VAL A 36 11.85 -3.95 -14.40
CA VAL A 36 13.22 -3.59 -14.08
C VAL A 36 13.26 -2.88 -12.75
N GLY A 37 14.08 -3.39 -11.84
CA GLY A 37 14.33 -2.80 -10.54
C GLY A 37 15.81 -2.91 -10.16
N ARG A 38 16.14 -2.85 -8.88
CA ARG A 38 17.53 -2.93 -8.40
C ARG A 38 17.77 -4.16 -7.53
N LYS A 39 19.04 -4.58 -7.46
CA LYS A 39 19.50 -5.53 -6.46
C LYS A 39 20.00 -4.76 -5.23
N VAL A 40 19.51 -5.13 -4.03
CA VAL A 40 19.99 -4.58 -2.77
C VAL A 40 20.79 -5.64 -1.99
N PRO A 41 21.61 -5.26 -1.01
CA PRO A 41 22.20 -6.22 -0.07
C PRO A 41 21.09 -7.04 0.60
N GLY A 42 21.25 -8.35 0.67
CA GLY A 42 20.23 -9.25 1.21
C GLY A 42 19.07 -9.60 0.25
N SER A 43 19.10 -9.16 -1.02
CA SER A 43 18.11 -9.57 -2.03
C SER A 43 18.00 -11.09 -2.13
N ILE A 44 16.82 -11.63 -1.93
CA ILE A 44 16.51 -13.05 -2.16
C ILE A 44 16.40 -13.36 -3.66
N ALA A 45 16.42 -14.63 -4.03
CA ALA A 45 16.14 -15.04 -5.40
C ALA A 45 14.72 -14.60 -5.82
N LEU A 46 14.57 -14.20 -7.09
CA LEU A 46 13.26 -13.85 -7.64
C LEU A 46 12.48 -15.10 -8.00
N ASP A 47 11.24 -15.19 -7.57
CA ASP A 47 10.32 -16.22 -8.01
C ASP A 47 10.04 -16.10 -9.50
N LYS A 48 9.84 -17.23 -10.17
CA LYS A 48 9.38 -17.25 -11.55
C LYS A 48 7.96 -16.67 -11.66
N LYS A 49 7.78 -15.67 -12.51
CA LYS A 49 6.49 -15.02 -12.79
C LYS A 49 6.11 -15.16 -14.26
N ALA A 50 4.89 -14.79 -14.62
CA ALA A 50 4.41 -14.76 -16.00
C ALA A 50 5.13 -13.68 -16.87
N PHE A 51 5.90 -12.81 -16.27
CA PHE A 51 6.67 -11.73 -16.89
C PHE A 51 8.14 -11.82 -16.52
N ARG A 52 8.99 -11.17 -17.31
CA ARG A 52 10.43 -11.11 -17.05
C ARG A 52 10.76 -10.11 -15.97
N GLN A 53 11.75 -10.44 -15.13
CA GLN A 53 12.24 -9.62 -14.03
C GLN A 53 13.72 -9.36 -14.20
N ARG A 54 14.15 -8.11 -14.01
CA ARG A 54 15.55 -7.73 -14.09
C ARG A 54 15.93 -6.79 -12.96
N ARG A 55 16.97 -7.17 -12.18
CA ARG A 55 17.58 -6.30 -11.17
C ARG A 55 18.89 -5.75 -11.68
N LEU A 56 19.05 -4.43 -11.67
CA LEU A 56 20.31 -3.75 -11.92
C LEU A 56 21.18 -3.82 -10.66
N ARG A 57 22.45 -4.13 -10.82
CA ARG A 57 23.43 -4.08 -9.75
C ARG A 57 23.92 -2.65 -9.58
N LEU A 58 24.06 -2.18 -8.34
CA LEU A 58 24.47 -0.83 -8.00
C LEU A 58 25.61 -0.88 -6.97
N PHE A 59 26.45 0.15 -6.98
CA PHE A 59 27.46 0.37 -5.95
C PHE A 59 26.87 1.16 -4.76
N PHE A 60 26.03 2.17 -5.07
CA PHE A 60 25.37 2.99 -4.06
C PHE A 60 23.95 2.50 -3.80
N HIS A 61 23.60 2.36 -2.52
CA HIS A 61 22.28 1.84 -2.13
C HIS A 61 21.37 2.89 -1.47
N ARG A 62 21.89 4.07 -1.13
CA ARG A 62 21.15 5.15 -0.44
C ARG A 62 21.63 6.53 -0.91
N GLY A 63 20.77 7.55 -0.69
CA GLY A 63 21.10 8.94 -0.92
C GLY A 63 21.19 9.35 -2.39
N LYS A 64 21.79 10.51 -2.65
CA LYS A 64 21.82 11.14 -3.99
C LYS A 64 22.55 10.29 -5.04
N LEU A 65 23.67 9.67 -4.65
CA LEU A 65 24.48 8.85 -5.55
C LEU A 65 23.73 7.61 -6.00
N PHE A 66 22.89 7.04 -5.15
CA PHE A 66 22.00 5.94 -5.55
C PHE A 66 21.09 6.36 -6.71
N TYR A 67 20.35 7.47 -6.58
CA TYR A 67 19.45 7.91 -7.65
C TYR A 67 20.20 8.24 -8.95
N LEU A 68 21.34 8.87 -8.85
CA LEU A 68 22.19 9.20 -10.02
C LEU A 68 22.65 7.92 -10.72
N GLU A 69 23.26 6.99 -9.99
CA GLU A 69 23.77 5.73 -10.55
C GLU A 69 22.63 4.89 -11.14
N TYR A 70 21.50 4.76 -10.39
CA TYR A 70 20.38 3.96 -10.84
C TYR A 70 19.79 4.51 -12.15
N ASN A 71 19.50 5.81 -12.21
CA ASN A 71 18.95 6.43 -13.42
C ASN A 71 19.91 6.34 -14.61
N PHE A 72 21.22 6.51 -14.40
CA PHE A 72 22.23 6.35 -15.43
C PHE A 72 22.26 4.91 -15.97
N ARG A 73 22.36 3.91 -15.09
CA ARG A 73 22.35 2.49 -15.48
C ARG A 73 21.02 2.09 -16.14
N LEU A 74 19.91 2.58 -15.64
CA LEU A 74 18.59 2.32 -16.20
C LEU A 74 18.49 2.90 -17.62
N PHE A 75 18.95 4.14 -17.83
CA PHE A 75 18.95 4.76 -19.14
C PHE A 75 19.70 3.90 -20.18
N PHE A 76 20.94 3.51 -19.90
CA PHE A 76 21.70 2.68 -20.84
C PHE A 76 21.12 1.28 -21.01
N TYR A 77 20.62 0.69 -19.93
CA TYR A 77 19.93 -0.60 -20.03
C TYR A 77 18.73 -0.53 -20.98
N LEU A 78 17.89 0.47 -20.84
CA LEU A 78 16.70 0.67 -21.66
C LEU A 78 17.05 1.04 -23.11
N LEU A 79 18.07 1.87 -23.31
CA LEU A 79 18.49 2.36 -24.62
C LEU A 79 18.82 1.21 -25.60
N PHE A 80 19.42 0.14 -25.09
CA PHE A 80 19.82 -1.01 -25.91
C PHE A 80 18.80 -2.16 -25.92
N ARG A 81 17.55 -1.95 -25.42
CA ARG A 81 16.51 -2.98 -25.45
C ARG A 81 15.44 -2.63 -26.47
N LYS A 82 14.96 -3.67 -27.17
CA LYS A 82 13.80 -3.53 -28.05
C LYS A 82 12.52 -3.50 -27.21
N MET A 83 11.75 -2.44 -27.30
CA MET A 83 10.48 -2.26 -26.59
C MET A 83 9.50 -1.44 -27.42
N ASP A 84 8.21 -1.62 -27.17
CA ASP A 84 7.12 -0.95 -27.88
C ASP A 84 6.40 0.07 -26.96
N CYS A 85 6.59 -0.02 -25.64
CA CYS A 85 6.09 0.92 -24.64
C CYS A 85 6.97 0.89 -23.38
N ILE A 86 7.07 2.01 -22.69
CA ILE A 86 7.77 2.14 -21.41
C ILE A 86 6.87 2.73 -20.35
N CYS A 87 6.87 2.15 -19.15
CA CYS A 87 6.15 2.65 -17.99
C CYS A 87 7.15 3.05 -16.90
N ALA A 88 7.14 4.33 -16.55
CA ALA A 88 7.84 4.85 -15.38
C ALA A 88 6.93 4.74 -14.16
N ILE A 89 7.41 4.08 -13.13
CA ILE A 89 6.72 4.00 -11.84
C ILE A 89 7.39 5.00 -10.91
N ASP A 90 6.61 5.91 -10.39
CA ASP A 90 6.99 7.06 -9.60
C ASP A 90 8.03 7.99 -10.26
N LEU A 91 8.27 9.12 -9.62
CA LEU A 91 9.11 10.19 -10.16
C LEU A 91 10.58 9.80 -10.28
N ASP A 92 11.03 8.87 -9.48
CA ASP A 92 12.42 8.46 -9.35
C ASP A 92 12.95 7.61 -10.54
N THR A 93 12.05 7.12 -11.42
CA THR A 93 12.42 6.44 -12.67
C THR A 93 12.04 7.22 -13.94
N ILE A 94 11.40 8.40 -13.79
CA ILE A 94 10.75 9.09 -14.91
C ILE A 94 11.74 9.61 -15.97
N LEU A 95 12.91 10.13 -15.57
CA LEU A 95 13.87 10.74 -16.51
C LEU A 95 14.46 9.74 -17.52
N PRO A 96 15.01 8.58 -17.14
CA PRO A 96 15.50 7.61 -18.12
C PRO A 96 14.39 7.11 -19.04
N CYS A 97 13.17 6.92 -18.52
CA CYS A 97 12.00 6.55 -19.31
C CYS A 97 11.61 7.65 -20.31
N TYR A 98 11.64 8.91 -19.89
CA TYR A 98 11.38 10.06 -20.74
C TYR A 98 12.39 10.14 -21.90
N PHE A 99 13.68 10.13 -21.61
CA PHE A 99 14.71 10.29 -22.64
C PHE A 99 14.72 9.11 -23.62
N VAL A 100 14.67 7.87 -23.13
CA VAL A 100 14.66 6.69 -24.00
C VAL A 100 13.42 6.67 -24.90
N SER A 101 12.23 6.92 -24.32
CA SER A 101 10.99 6.92 -25.12
C SER A 101 10.99 8.03 -26.18
N ARG A 102 11.53 9.21 -25.87
CA ARG A 102 11.67 10.32 -26.83
C ARG A 102 12.63 9.99 -27.95
N LEU A 103 13.82 9.43 -27.63
CA LEU A 103 14.81 9.03 -28.64
C LEU A 103 14.29 7.95 -29.57
N ARG A 104 13.40 7.08 -29.09
CA ARG A 104 12.88 5.95 -29.86
C ARG A 104 11.51 6.19 -30.49
N GLY A 105 10.87 7.29 -30.20
CA GLY A 105 9.51 7.58 -30.69
C GLY A 105 8.45 6.60 -30.18
N ILE A 106 8.63 6.00 -29.00
CA ILE A 106 7.70 5.04 -28.43
C ILE A 106 6.80 5.66 -27.36
N PRO A 107 5.57 5.15 -27.16
CA PRO A 107 4.68 5.60 -26.11
C PRO A 107 5.26 5.37 -24.73
N ARG A 108 4.90 6.26 -23.81
CA ARG A 108 5.29 6.24 -22.39
C ARG A 108 4.07 6.36 -21.51
N VAL A 109 4.12 5.66 -20.38
CA VAL A 109 3.08 5.66 -19.34
C VAL A 109 3.71 6.06 -18.02
N TYR A 110 2.99 6.82 -17.21
CA TYR A 110 3.38 7.17 -15.85
C TYR A 110 2.43 6.53 -14.84
N ASP A 111 2.95 5.71 -13.94
CA ASP A 111 2.23 5.16 -12.79
C ASP A 111 2.64 5.96 -11.55
N ALA A 112 1.82 6.92 -11.17
CA ALA A 112 2.06 7.78 -10.02
C ALA A 112 1.37 7.19 -8.78
N HIS A 113 2.13 6.56 -7.89
CA HIS A 113 1.55 5.96 -6.68
C HIS A 113 1.13 7.00 -5.65
N GLU A 114 1.77 8.16 -5.67
CA GLU A 114 1.57 9.24 -4.69
C GLU A 114 2.05 10.58 -5.24
N LEU A 115 1.77 11.64 -4.50
CA LEU A 115 2.35 12.96 -4.78
C LEU A 115 3.80 12.98 -4.28
N PHE A 116 4.73 12.49 -5.08
CA PHE A 116 6.13 12.23 -4.72
C PHE A 116 6.81 13.42 -4.04
N CYS A 117 6.62 14.64 -4.56
CA CYS A 117 7.21 15.85 -4.00
C CYS A 117 6.56 16.31 -2.68
N GLU A 118 5.40 15.74 -2.34
CA GLU A 118 4.65 16.03 -1.11
C GLU A 118 4.76 14.92 -0.07
N MET A 119 5.60 13.88 -0.34
CA MET A 119 5.95 12.89 0.68
C MET A 119 6.69 13.55 1.84
N PRO A 120 6.41 13.19 3.10
CA PRO A 120 7.05 13.81 4.28
C PRO A 120 8.59 13.83 4.20
N GLU A 121 9.20 12.74 3.73
CA GLU A 121 10.65 12.59 3.61
C GLU A 121 11.26 13.53 2.56
N VAL A 122 10.47 13.93 1.56
CA VAL A 122 10.87 14.87 0.51
C VAL A 122 10.52 16.31 0.93
N ALA A 123 9.31 16.51 1.41
CA ALA A 123 8.78 17.83 1.82
C ALA A 123 9.59 18.46 2.97
N ALA A 124 10.05 17.66 3.92
CA ALA A 124 10.90 18.10 5.03
C ALA A 124 12.29 18.58 4.60
N ARG A 125 12.68 18.40 3.31
CA ARG A 125 14.00 18.76 2.79
C ARG A 125 13.88 19.73 1.60
N PRO A 126 13.79 21.05 1.82
CA PRO A 126 13.44 22.03 0.78
C PRO A 126 14.31 21.95 -0.48
N ARG A 127 15.63 21.76 -0.34
CA ARG A 127 16.56 21.64 -1.48
C ARG A 127 16.31 20.37 -2.30
N ILE A 128 16.01 19.25 -1.65
CA ILE A 128 15.69 17.97 -2.31
C ILE A 128 14.34 18.07 -2.99
N ARG A 129 13.34 18.64 -2.30
CA ARG A 129 12.01 18.90 -2.86
C ARG A 129 12.09 19.77 -4.12
N ALA A 130 12.89 20.84 -4.09
CA ALA A 130 13.07 21.73 -5.24
C ALA A 130 13.63 21.00 -6.46
N ILE A 131 14.62 20.09 -6.27
CA ILE A 131 15.19 19.26 -7.34
C ILE A 131 14.10 18.35 -7.92
N TRP A 132 13.40 17.60 -7.06
CA TRP A 132 12.35 16.69 -7.53
C TRP A 132 11.17 17.42 -8.17
N LYS A 133 10.81 18.60 -7.66
CA LYS A 133 9.78 19.45 -8.27
C LYS A 133 10.17 19.96 -9.66
N ALA A 134 11.45 20.26 -9.87
CA ALA A 134 11.97 20.60 -11.19
C ALA A 134 11.89 19.40 -12.16
N VAL A 135 12.24 18.19 -11.70
CA VAL A 135 12.10 16.93 -12.47
C VAL A 135 10.63 16.67 -12.82
N GLU A 136 9.75 16.78 -11.84
CA GLU A 136 8.31 16.59 -11.99
C GLU A 136 7.73 17.56 -13.02
N LYS A 137 8.00 18.87 -12.86
CA LYS A 137 7.55 19.93 -13.77
C LYS A 137 8.08 19.74 -15.20
N TYR A 138 9.29 19.21 -15.35
CA TYR A 138 9.89 18.97 -16.66
C TYR A 138 9.34 17.72 -17.34
N ALA A 139 9.22 16.61 -16.61
CA ALA A 139 8.96 15.32 -17.21
C ALA A 139 7.47 14.95 -17.26
N VAL A 140 6.69 15.21 -16.19
CA VAL A 140 5.29 14.76 -16.08
C VAL A 140 4.41 15.27 -17.22
N PRO A 141 4.48 16.54 -17.69
CA PRO A 141 3.65 17.01 -18.81
C PRO A 141 3.86 16.24 -20.12
N ALA A 142 5.01 15.59 -20.27
CA ALA A 142 5.31 14.78 -21.46
C ALA A 142 4.73 13.35 -21.37
N PHE A 143 4.31 12.89 -20.19
CA PHE A 143 3.63 11.62 -19.99
C PHE A 143 2.12 11.81 -20.06
N ARG A 144 1.59 11.97 -21.28
CA ARG A 144 0.15 12.19 -21.51
C ARG A 144 -0.72 10.99 -21.12
N HIS A 145 -0.12 9.81 -21.03
CA HIS A 145 -0.78 8.59 -20.58
C HIS A 145 -0.26 8.24 -19.20
N GLY A 146 -1.17 8.02 -18.27
CA GLY A 146 -0.80 7.64 -16.90
C GLY A 146 -2.00 7.25 -16.06
N TYR A 147 -1.70 6.82 -14.88
CA TYR A 147 -2.70 6.49 -13.87
C TYR A 147 -2.14 6.68 -12.46
N THR A 148 -3.04 6.81 -11.50
CA THR A 148 -2.72 6.96 -10.09
C THR A 148 -3.70 6.15 -9.24
N VAL A 149 -3.57 6.24 -7.91
CA VAL A 149 -4.30 5.36 -6.97
C VAL A 149 -5.68 5.88 -6.56
N ASN A 150 -5.99 7.16 -6.78
CA ASN A 150 -7.31 7.72 -6.50
C ASN A 150 -7.58 9.00 -7.30
N GLY A 151 -8.87 9.44 -7.32
CA GLY A 151 -9.32 10.60 -8.10
C GLY A 151 -8.75 11.94 -7.61
N LEU A 152 -8.44 12.07 -6.32
CA LEU A 152 -7.89 13.33 -5.76
C LEU A 152 -6.47 13.57 -6.26
N ILE A 153 -5.64 12.54 -6.27
CA ILE A 153 -4.27 12.62 -6.82
C ILE A 153 -4.33 12.86 -8.34
N ALA A 154 -5.28 12.22 -9.06
CA ALA A 154 -5.47 12.46 -10.48
C ALA A 154 -5.86 13.93 -10.78
N ALA A 155 -6.78 14.48 -10.00
CA ALA A 155 -7.17 15.89 -10.09
C ALA A 155 -5.99 16.83 -9.79
N GLU A 156 -5.14 16.49 -8.82
CA GLU A 156 -3.96 17.30 -8.50
C GLU A 156 -2.94 17.30 -9.64
N PHE A 157 -2.70 16.15 -10.31
CA PHE A 157 -1.87 16.10 -11.52
C PHE A 157 -2.46 16.91 -12.67
N PHE A 158 -3.78 16.89 -12.82
CA PHE A 158 -4.46 17.74 -13.81
C PHE A 158 -4.27 19.23 -13.50
N ASN A 159 -4.50 19.64 -12.26
CA ASN A 159 -4.34 21.03 -11.81
C ASN A 159 -2.91 21.54 -11.99
N MET A 160 -1.92 20.72 -11.63
CA MET A 160 -0.51 21.10 -11.70
C MET A 160 0.09 21.07 -13.12
N TYR A 161 -0.32 20.11 -13.94
CA TYR A 161 0.39 19.77 -15.17
C TYR A 161 -0.51 19.61 -16.42
N GLY A 162 -1.82 19.72 -16.28
CA GLY A 162 -2.77 19.54 -17.38
C GLY A 162 -2.82 18.12 -17.93
N VAL A 163 -2.43 17.10 -17.14
CA VAL A 163 -2.45 15.70 -17.56
C VAL A 163 -3.64 14.96 -16.96
N GLU A 164 -4.41 14.27 -17.81
CA GLU A 164 -5.56 13.46 -17.37
C GLU A 164 -5.14 12.02 -17.09
N TYR A 165 -4.96 11.71 -15.82
CA TYR A 165 -4.59 10.37 -15.40
C TYR A 165 -5.80 9.55 -14.98
N GLY A 166 -5.82 8.27 -15.39
CA GLY A 166 -6.79 7.29 -14.90
C GLY A 166 -6.58 6.92 -13.44
N VAL A 167 -7.57 6.23 -12.88
CA VAL A 167 -7.44 5.68 -11.53
C VAL A 167 -7.32 4.17 -11.62
N ILE A 168 -6.26 3.62 -11.03
CA ILE A 168 -6.01 2.18 -10.86
C ILE A 168 -5.51 1.98 -9.44
N ARG A 169 -6.40 1.54 -8.56
CA ARG A 169 -6.14 1.41 -7.13
C ARG A 169 -5.22 0.24 -6.83
N ASN A 170 -4.53 0.30 -5.71
CA ASN A 170 -3.69 -0.80 -5.24
C ASN A 170 -4.50 -1.73 -4.31
N VAL A 171 -5.41 -2.49 -4.89
CA VAL A 171 -6.35 -3.37 -4.19
C VAL A 171 -5.93 -4.84 -4.28
N PRO A 172 -6.31 -5.68 -3.30
CA PRO A 172 -6.06 -7.12 -3.36
C PRO A 172 -6.84 -7.83 -4.48
N VAL A 173 -6.37 -9.01 -4.85
CA VAL A 173 -7.12 -9.95 -5.69
C VAL A 173 -8.25 -10.55 -4.85
N LEU A 174 -9.49 -10.48 -5.34
CA LEU A 174 -10.62 -11.17 -4.75
C LEU A 174 -10.45 -12.69 -4.94
N LYS A 175 -10.43 -13.41 -3.84
CA LYS A 175 -10.39 -14.89 -3.88
C LYS A 175 -11.79 -15.43 -3.67
N GLU A 176 -12.26 -16.24 -4.60
CA GLU A 176 -13.49 -17.01 -4.43
C GLU A 176 -13.31 -18.04 -3.31
N GLY A 177 -14.33 -18.19 -2.45
CA GLY A 177 -14.30 -19.19 -1.36
C GLY A 177 -13.32 -18.89 -0.22
N ALA A 178 -12.85 -17.64 -0.07
CA ALA A 178 -12.14 -17.29 1.15
C ALA A 178 -13.09 -17.47 2.33
N PRO A 179 -12.72 -18.25 3.37
CA PRO A 179 -13.60 -18.46 4.53
C PRO A 179 -13.97 -17.11 5.12
N ASP A 180 -15.24 -16.88 5.27
CA ASP A 180 -15.75 -15.70 5.97
C ASP A 180 -15.38 -15.82 7.44
N ASN A 181 -15.11 -14.69 8.09
CA ASN A 181 -14.80 -14.61 9.54
C ASN A 181 -15.98 -15.09 10.46
N GLU A 182 -17.04 -15.64 9.90
CA GLU A 182 -18.20 -16.12 10.68
C GLU A 182 -17.83 -17.20 11.70
N SER A 183 -16.85 -18.07 11.39
CA SER A 183 -16.37 -19.07 12.34
C SER A 183 -15.63 -18.46 13.52
N VAL A 184 -14.85 -17.41 13.31
CA VAL A 184 -14.13 -16.67 14.36
C VAL A 184 -15.11 -15.86 15.23
N MET A 185 -16.23 -15.42 14.65
CA MET A 185 -17.25 -14.64 15.34
C MET A 185 -18.21 -15.49 16.19
N ARG A 186 -18.61 -16.67 15.73
CA ARG A 186 -19.50 -17.59 16.48
C ARG A 186 -18.85 -18.11 17.75
N GLU A 187 -17.53 -18.23 17.79
CA GLU A 187 -16.77 -18.65 18.98
C GLU A 187 -16.50 -17.49 19.95
N GLY A 188 -16.62 -16.23 19.52
CA GLY A 188 -16.29 -15.04 20.35
C GLY A 188 -17.44 -14.44 21.17
N ILE A 189 -18.68 -14.82 20.91
CA ILE A 189 -19.87 -14.37 21.66
C ILE A 189 -20.32 -15.53 22.59
N GLY A 190 -19.54 -15.81 23.64
CA GLY A 190 -20.01 -16.62 24.76
C GLY A 190 -19.67 -18.11 24.79
N ALA A 191 -18.62 -18.59 24.11
CA ALA A 191 -18.18 -19.98 24.26
C ALA A 191 -16.76 -20.07 24.84
N LYS A 192 -16.66 -20.69 26.01
CA LYS A 192 -15.42 -21.31 26.48
C LYS A 192 -15.07 -22.42 25.50
N VAL A 193 -13.99 -22.25 24.72
CA VAL A 193 -13.51 -23.25 23.78
C VAL A 193 -13.02 -24.45 24.55
N SER A 194 -13.79 -25.54 24.53
CA SER A 194 -13.36 -26.89 24.89
C SER A 194 -12.96 -27.61 23.61
N GLY A 195 -11.69 -27.94 23.47
CA GLY A 195 -11.18 -29.10 22.73
C GLY A 195 -10.89 -28.92 21.25
N GLU A 196 -9.61 -29.07 20.92
CA GLU A 196 -9.05 -29.73 19.73
C GLU A 196 -9.69 -29.47 18.35
N ALA A 197 -9.36 -28.36 17.73
CA ALA A 197 -9.32 -28.24 16.26
C ALA A 197 -8.06 -27.49 15.86
N GLY A 198 -7.26 -28.07 14.94
CA GLY A 198 -5.91 -27.68 14.57
C GLY A 198 -5.72 -26.18 14.32
N GLY A 199 -5.22 -25.50 15.32
CA GLY A 199 -4.76 -24.13 15.21
C GLY A 199 -3.56 -24.01 14.26
N PRO A 200 -3.32 -22.86 13.63
CA PRO A 200 -2.26 -22.69 12.65
C PRO A 200 -0.89 -23.05 13.28
N ARG A 201 -0.20 -24.03 12.67
CA ARG A 201 1.19 -24.33 13.01
C ARG A 201 2.06 -23.18 12.45
N GLY A 202 2.37 -22.18 13.31
CA GLY A 202 3.14 -21.00 12.93
C GLY A 202 3.48 -20.17 14.17
N PRO A 203 4.10 -18.99 14.01
CA PRO A 203 4.51 -18.09 15.11
C PRO A 203 3.34 -17.58 15.98
N TRP A 204 2.11 -18.04 15.72
CA TRP A 204 0.88 -17.80 16.49
C TRP A 204 0.53 -18.93 17.49
N ALA A 205 1.36 -19.94 17.63
CA ALA A 205 1.09 -21.11 18.47
C ALA A 205 0.80 -20.79 19.96
N GLY A 206 0.96 -19.54 20.41
CA GLY A 206 0.60 -19.04 21.74
C GLY A 206 -0.59 -18.07 21.77
N TRP A 207 -1.18 -17.70 20.61
CA TRP A 207 -2.29 -16.75 20.56
C TRP A 207 -3.61 -17.53 20.60
N LYS A 208 -4.12 -17.76 21.79
CA LYS A 208 -5.37 -18.51 22.02
C LYS A 208 -6.58 -17.58 21.85
N GLY A 209 -7.11 -17.42 20.63
CA GLY A 209 -8.47 -16.89 20.43
C GLY A 209 -8.78 -15.48 20.96
N GLU A 210 -7.79 -14.71 21.44
CA GLU A 210 -8.00 -13.36 21.96
C GLU A 210 -8.25 -12.38 20.81
N ARG A 211 -9.23 -11.49 20.96
CA ARG A 211 -9.46 -10.37 20.06
C ARG A 211 -8.30 -9.38 20.12
N PHE A 212 -7.89 -8.83 18.98
CA PHE A 212 -6.82 -7.83 18.93
C PHE A 212 -7.06 -6.79 17.83
N LEU A 213 -6.54 -5.59 18.08
CA LEU A 213 -6.41 -4.54 17.07
C LEU A 213 -5.15 -4.79 16.25
N LEU A 214 -5.22 -4.57 14.94
CA LEU A 214 -4.09 -4.76 14.04
C LEU A 214 -3.67 -3.46 13.37
N TYR A 215 -2.42 -3.06 13.57
CA TYR A 215 -1.72 -2.16 12.65
C TYR A 215 -0.80 -2.97 11.75
N GLN A 216 -0.90 -2.77 10.43
CA GLN A 216 0.02 -3.37 9.46
C GLN A 216 0.60 -2.33 8.50
N GLY A 217 1.90 -2.46 8.21
CA GLY A 217 2.63 -1.59 7.28
C GLY A 217 3.84 -0.90 7.91
N ALA A 218 4.36 0.13 7.23
CA ALA A 218 5.55 0.85 7.69
C ALA A 218 5.29 1.58 9.02
N VAL A 219 6.15 1.34 10.02
CA VAL A 219 6.15 2.01 11.31
C VAL A 219 6.99 3.29 11.18
N ASN A 220 6.42 4.26 10.46
CA ASN A 220 7.07 5.52 10.16
C ASN A 220 6.44 6.68 10.94
N GLU A 221 7.19 7.78 11.04
CA GLU A 221 6.64 9.07 11.48
C GLU A 221 5.38 9.42 10.68
N GLY A 222 4.42 10.08 11.33
CA GLY A 222 3.14 10.46 10.73
C GLY A 222 2.10 9.34 10.68
N ARG A 223 2.32 8.21 11.36
CA ARG A 223 1.34 7.12 11.46
C ARG A 223 0.59 7.11 12.79
N CYS A 224 0.61 8.23 13.51
CA CYS A 224 -0.11 8.49 14.77
C CYS A 224 0.23 7.50 15.90
N PHE A 225 1.43 6.91 15.92
CA PHE A 225 1.83 6.04 17.03
C PHE A 225 1.95 6.81 18.36
N GLU A 226 2.29 8.09 18.29
CA GLU A 226 2.36 9.03 19.41
C GLU A 226 1.01 9.25 20.13
N THR A 227 -0.10 8.97 19.45
CA THR A 227 -1.46 9.04 20.02
C THR A 227 -2.09 7.65 20.18
N LEU A 228 -1.84 6.74 19.22
CA LEU A 228 -2.37 5.37 19.26
C LEU A 228 -1.86 4.57 20.45
N ILE A 229 -0.54 4.60 20.71
CA ILE A 229 0.05 3.82 21.82
C ILE A 229 -0.50 4.28 23.17
N PRO A 230 -0.46 5.60 23.53
CA PRO A 230 -1.07 6.05 24.78
C PRO A 230 -2.58 5.78 24.88
N ALA A 231 -3.32 5.78 23.77
CA ALA A 231 -4.75 5.46 23.77
C ALA A 231 -5.03 4.04 24.31
N MET A 232 -4.08 3.11 24.13
CA MET A 232 -4.23 1.72 24.63
C MET A 232 -4.31 1.61 26.14
N GLN A 233 -3.97 2.65 26.91
CA GLN A 233 -4.24 2.66 28.35
C GLN A 233 -5.72 2.56 28.67
N TYR A 234 -6.58 3.07 27.78
CA TYR A 234 -8.03 3.23 27.96
C TYR A 234 -8.85 2.21 27.16
N VAL A 235 -8.22 1.30 26.44
CA VAL A 235 -8.88 0.28 25.62
C VAL A 235 -8.56 -1.10 26.16
N ASP A 236 -9.58 -1.91 26.45
CA ASP A 236 -9.41 -3.28 26.95
C ASP A 236 -9.25 -4.27 25.79
N MET A 237 -8.19 -4.10 25.01
CA MET A 237 -7.80 -4.97 23.90
C MET A 237 -6.31 -4.85 23.62
N LYS A 238 -5.68 -5.92 23.11
CA LYS A 238 -4.29 -5.87 22.67
C LYS A 238 -4.16 -5.19 21.29
N LEU A 239 -3.03 -4.48 21.09
CA LEU A 239 -2.63 -3.94 19.79
C LEU A 239 -1.45 -4.74 19.24
N VAL A 240 -1.62 -5.33 18.08
CA VAL A 240 -0.54 -6.03 17.34
C VAL A 240 -0.05 -5.13 16.21
N ILE A 241 1.26 -4.89 16.17
CA ILE A 241 1.93 -4.07 15.17
C ILE A 241 2.79 -4.98 14.30
N CYS A 242 2.39 -5.14 13.02
CA CYS A 242 3.10 -5.89 11.99
C CYS A 242 3.75 -4.93 11.00
N GLY A 243 5.06 -4.78 11.06
CA GLY A 243 5.82 -3.87 10.21
C GLY A 243 7.10 -3.42 10.86
N ASP A 244 7.87 -2.63 10.11
CA ASP A 244 9.11 -2.01 10.55
C ASP A 244 9.20 -0.60 9.93
N GLY A 245 10.07 0.25 10.49
CA GLY A 245 10.22 1.60 9.99
C GLY A 245 11.04 2.52 10.88
N ASN A 246 11.16 3.79 10.47
CA ASN A 246 12.00 4.78 11.12
C ASN A 246 11.49 5.27 12.49
N TYR A 247 10.27 4.92 12.86
CA TYR A 247 9.64 5.28 14.15
C TYR A 247 9.59 4.09 15.14
N MET A 248 10.18 2.95 14.80
CA MET A 248 10.07 1.73 15.62
C MET A 248 10.66 1.89 17.02
N GLU A 249 11.81 2.53 17.15
CA GLU A 249 12.47 2.76 18.46
C GLU A 249 11.62 3.67 19.34
N GLN A 250 11.10 4.76 18.78
CA GLN A 250 10.21 5.69 19.46
C GLN A 250 8.90 5.01 19.87
N ALA A 251 8.32 4.19 19.01
CA ALA A 251 7.12 3.43 19.33
C ALA A 251 7.33 2.47 20.51
N ARG A 252 8.49 1.78 20.57
CA ARG A 252 8.86 0.94 21.72
C ARG A 252 9.07 1.76 23.00
N ALA A 253 9.71 2.92 22.89
CA ALA A 253 9.90 3.83 24.02
C ALA A 253 8.56 4.32 24.59
N LEU A 254 7.58 4.62 23.74
CA LEU A 254 6.22 4.97 24.17
C LEU A 254 5.55 3.81 24.92
N VAL A 255 5.69 2.58 24.45
CA VAL A 255 5.14 1.39 25.16
C VAL A 255 5.71 1.29 26.56
N GLN A 256 7.03 1.43 26.73
CA GLN A 256 7.69 1.42 28.05
C GLN A 256 7.24 2.61 28.91
N GLN A 257 7.19 3.81 28.34
CA GLN A 257 6.79 5.04 29.04
C GLN A 257 5.38 4.92 29.65
N TYR A 258 4.46 4.24 28.96
CA TYR A 258 3.07 4.11 29.38
C TYR A 258 2.75 2.77 30.05
N GLY A 259 3.74 1.88 30.26
CA GLY A 259 3.57 0.57 30.93
C GLY A 259 2.63 -0.35 30.14
N LEU A 260 2.81 -0.44 28.82
CA LEU A 260 1.89 -1.15 27.91
C LEU A 260 2.52 -2.41 27.28
N GLU A 261 3.59 -2.96 27.88
CA GLU A 261 4.33 -4.11 27.36
C GLU A 261 3.44 -5.35 27.18
N ASP A 262 2.44 -5.53 28.04
CA ASP A 262 1.48 -6.64 27.97
C ASP A 262 0.34 -6.39 26.97
N LYS A 263 0.15 -5.13 26.54
CA LYS A 263 -0.94 -4.72 25.64
C LYS A 263 -0.50 -4.49 24.19
N VAL A 264 0.73 -4.02 23.95
CA VAL A 264 1.24 -3.67 22.62
C VAL A 264 2.33 -4.63 22.17
N VAL A 265 2.05 -5.40 21.13
CA VAL A 265 2.93 -6.46 20.65
C VAL A 265 3.53 -6.10 19.29
N PHE A 266 4.84 -5.97 19.22
CA PHE A 266 5.56 -5.75 17.96
C PHE A 266 5.98 -7.07 17.33
N ARG A 267 5.52 -7.34 16.10
CA ARG A 267 5.87 -8.53 15.31
C ARG A 267 6.99 -8.29 14.30
N GLY A 268 7.39 -7.03 14.12
CA GLY A 268 8.35 -6.69 13.09
C GLY A 268 7.82 -6.97 11.68
N TYR A 269 8.73 -7.17 10.74
CA TYR A 269 8.37 -7.49 9.35
C TYR A 269 7.77 -8.89 9.25
N VAL A 270 6.57 -8.98 8.68
CA VAL A 270 5.84 -10.23 8.44
C VAL A 270 5.71 -10.47 6.95
N LEU A 271 5.96 -11.70 6.49
CA LEU A 271 5.83 -12.05 5.07
C LEU A 271 4.37 -11.90 4.60
N PRO A 272 4.14 -11.45 3.36
CA PRO A 272 2.78 -11.14 2.85
C PRO A 272 1.78 -12.29 2.97
N GLY A 273 2.23 -13.56 2.85
CA GLY A 273 1.37 -14.72 3.04
C GLY A 273 0.85 -14.86 4.47
N GLN A 274 1.76 -14.78 5.44
CA GLN A 274 1.45 -14.86 6.87
C GLN A 274 0.64 -13.64 7.34
N LEU A 275 0.95 -12.43 6.80
CA LEU A 275 0.24 -11.21 7.16
C LEU A 275 -1.25 -11.29 6.83
N LYS A 276 -1.63 -11.94 5.73
CA LYS A 276 -3.04 -12.13 5.36
C LYS A 276 -3.82 -12.94 6.41
N ASP A 277 -3.20 -13.97 6.96
CA ASP A 277 -3.84 -14.81 7.99
C ASP A 277 -3.98 -14.04 9.30
N ILE A 278 -2.96 -13.24 9.67
CA ILE A 278 -3.04 -12.31 10.80
C ILE A 278 -4.16 -11.30 10.61
N THR A 279 -4.24 -10.70 9.42
CA THR A 279 -5.27 -9.69 9.12
C THR A 279 -6.66 -10.27 9.26
N ARG A 280 -6.89 -11.50 8.79
CA ARG A 280 -8.19 -12.18 8.95
C ARG A 280 -8.54 -12.51 10.39
N SER A 281 -7.54 -12.73 11.24
CA SER A 281 -7.76 -13.04 12.66
C SER A 281 -7.92 -11.79 13.53
N ALA A 282 -7.67 -10.60 12.98
CA ALA A 282 -7.82 -9.35 13.72
C ALA A 282 -9.31 -9.00 13.92
N TRP A 283 -9.59 -8.34 15.04
CA TRP A 283 -10.93 -7.82 15.34
C TRP A 283 -11.18 -6.49 14.63
N CYS A 284 -10.21 -5.57 14.62
CA CYS A 284 -10.32 -4.29 13.95
C CYS A 284 -8.96 -3.85 13.40
N GLY A 285 -8.95 -3.28 12.20
CA GLY A 285 -7.77 -2.71 11.58
C GLY A 285 -7.55 -1.25 11.98
N ILE A 286 -6.30 -0.83 12.14
CA ILE A 286 -5.92 0.55 12.45
C ILE A 286 -5.30 1.19 11.22
N ASN A 287 -5.93 2.25 10.71
CA ASN A 287 -5.49 3.01 9.54
C ASN A 287 -5.41 4.51 9.85
N LEU A 288 -4.65 4.88 10.87
CA LEU A 288 -4.42 6.26 11.25
C LEU A 288 -3.19 6.84 10.54
N VAL A 289 -3.31 8.07 10.13
CA VAL A 289 -2.26 8.87 9.49
C VAL A 289 -2.48 10.32 9.91
N ASP A 290 -1.42 11.06 10.19
CA ASP A 290 -1.49 12.49 10.52
C ASP A 290 -1.86 13.33 9.28
N ARG A 291 -2.32 14.55 9.52
CA ARG A 291 -2.72 15.50 8.46
C ARG A 291 -1.53 16.30 7.88
N LYS A 292 -0.29 15.90 8.19
CA LYS A 292 0.89 16.63 7.75
C LYS A 292 1.19 16.38 6.28
N GLY A 293 0.86 17.36 5.45
CA GLY A 293 1.15 17.34 4.02
C GLY A 293 0.03 16.72 3.15
N LEU A 294 0.03 17.17 1.91
CA LEU A 294 -1.02 16.85 0.94
C LEU A 294 -1.01 15.35 0.58
N ASN A 295 0.19 14.72 0.56
CA ASN A 295 0.31 13.31 0.24
C ASN A 295 -0.41 12.42 1.28
N HIS A 296 -0.28 12.72 2.59
CA HIS A 296 -1.02 12.00 3.63
C HIS A 296 -2.52 12.26 3.54
N TYR A 297 -2.93 13.51 3.32
CA TYR A 297 -4.35 13.90 3.25
C TYR A 297 -5.10 13.29 2.06
N TYR A 298 -4.40 13.09 0.92
CA TYR A 298 -4.98 12.43 -0.26
C TYR A 298 -4.63 10.95 -0.35
N SER A 299 -3.93 10.39 0.65
CA SER A 299 -3.52 8.99 0.62
C SER A 299 -4.72 8.02 0.66
N LEU A 300 -4.50 6.87 0.03
CA LEU A 300 -5.38 5.72 0.11
C LEU A 300 -4.52 4.49 0.37
N ALA A 301 -4.28 4.20 1.65
CA ALA A 301 -3.32 3.20 2.08
C ALA A 301 -3.76 1.78 1.69
N ASN A 302 -2.81 0.92 1.30
CA ASN A 302 -3.08 -0.47 0.93
C ASN A 302 -3.79 -1.25 2.03
N ARG A 303 -3.44 -1.00 3.32
CA ARG A 303 -4.07 -1.66 4.47
C ARG A 303 -5.57 -1.40 4.58
N TRP A 304 -6.09 -0.27 4.07
CA TRP A 304 -7.52 0.00 3.99
C TRP A 304 -8.25 -1.10 3.22
N PHE A 305 -7.68 -1.48 2.08
CA PHE A 305 -8.24 -2.55 1.25
C PHE A 305 -7.93 -3.94 1.80
N ASP A 306 -6.78 -4.12 2.46
CA ASP A 306 -6.45 -5.40 3.09
C ASP A 306 -7.45 -5.74 4.20
N TYR A 307 -7.82 -4.75 5.06
CA TYR A 307 -8.84 -4.91 6.09
C TYR A 307 -10.22 -5.15 5.49
N MET A 308 -10.60 -4.37 4.48
CA MET A 308 -11.86 -4.58 3.73
C MET A 308 -11.95 -6.02 3.19
N HIS A 309 -10.87 -6.52 2.55
CA HIS A 309 -10.85 -7.88 2.00
C HIS A 309 -10.80 -8.97 3.06
N ALA A 310 -10.23 -8.70 4.21
CA ALA A 310 -10.28 -9.59 5.36
C ALA A 310 -11.67 -9.63 6.03
N GLY A 311 -12.56 -8.71 5.67
CA GLY A 311 -13.89 -8.59 6.26
C GLY A 311 -13.85 -8.07 7.71
N ILE A 312 -12.88 -7.23 8.05
CA ILE A 312 -12.77 -6.64 9.38
C ILE A 312 -13.03 -5.14 9.33
N PRO A 313 -13.80 -4.58 10.29
CA PRO A 313 -13.95 -3.15 10.46
C PRO A 313 -12.62 -2.46 10.72
N GLN A 314 -12.58 -1.15 10.52
CA GLN A 314 -11.36 -0.40 10.77
C GLN A 314 -11.61 0.96 11.38
N LEU A 315 -10.66 1.44 12.19
CA LEU A 315 -10.56 2.80 12.65
C LEU A 315 -9.61 3.56 11.72
N SER A 316 -10.08 4.64 11.11
CA SER A 316 -9.31 5.36 10.09
C SER A 316 -9.39 6.87 10.26
N ALA A 317 -8.38 7.59 9.74
CA ALA A 317 -8.46 9.04 9.59
C ALA A 317 -9.58 9.42 8.61
N ASN A 318 -10.34 10.49 8.91
CA ASN A 318 -11.42 11.01 8.07
C ASN A 318 -10.89 11.87 6.93
N TYR A 319 -10.15 11.26 6.00
CA TYR A 319 -9.62 11.95 4.83
C TYR A 319 -10.51 11.71 3.60
N PRO A 320 -10.46 12.63 2.60
CA PRO A 320 -11.42 12.61 1.49
C PRO A 320 -11.50 11.26 0.75
N ALA A 321 -10.35 10.60 0.48
CA ALA A 321 -10.34 9.33 -0.23
C ALA A 321 -10.98 8.19 0.58
N TYR A 322 -10.79 8.16 1.90
CA TYR A 322 -11.43 7.18 2.79
C TYR A 322 -12.91 7.48 2.96
N ARG A 323 -13.26 8.76 3.11
CA ARG A 323 -14.65 9.23 3.25
C ARG A 323 -15.48 8.89 2.03
N GLU A 324 -14.94 9.06 0.82
CA GLU A 324 -15.62 8.70 -0.43
C GLU A 324 -16.07 7.24 -0.41
N ILE A 325 -15.18 6.31 -0.07
CA ILE A 325 -15.49 4.88 -0.01
C ILE A 325 -16.43 4.57 1.16
N ASN A 326 -16.19 5.19 2.33
CA ASN A 326 -16.96 4.93 3.54
C ASN A 326 -18.40 5.43 3.45
N ASN A 327 -18.64 6.51 2.71
CA ASN A 327 -20.02 7.01 2.44
C ASN A 327 -20.81 6.02 1.58
N LEU A 328 -20.14 5.24 0.71
CA LEU A 328 -20.81 4.24 -0.11
C LEU A 328 -21.07 2.94 0.63
N TYR A 329 -20.14 2.51 1.48
CA TYR A 329 -20.17 1.16 2.08
C TYR A 329 -20.11 1.15 3.61
N ARG A 330 -19.76 2.25 4.28
CA ARG A 330 -19.61 2.35 5.73
C ARG A 330 -18.87 1.14 6.34
N ILE A 331 -17.58 1.04 6.04
CA ILE A 331 -16.71 -0.07 6.48
C ILE A 331 -15.77 0.30 7.63
N ALA A 332 -15.79 1.57 8.04
CA ALA A 332 -14.88 2.12 9.03
C ALA A 332 -15.56 3.11 9.97
N VAL A 333 -14.99 3.27 11.16
CA VAL A 333 -15.16 4.44 12.01
C VAL A 333 -14.10 5.47 11.59
N LEU A 334 -14.53 6.67 11.24
CA LEU A 334 -13.64 7.74 10.76
C LEU A 334 -13.41 8.78 11.86
N LEU A 335 -12.16 9.16 12.09
CA LEU A 335 -11.76 10.19 13.03
C LEU A 335 -11.24 11.42 12.30
N ASP A 336 -11.75 12.60 12.63
CA ASP A 336 -11.28 13.87 12.10
C ASP A 336 -9.89 14.21 12.64
N GLU A 337 -9.70 14.02 13.94
CA GLU A 337 -8.43 14.23 14.62
C GLU A 337 -8.12 12.98 15.48
N PRO A 338 -7.06 12.22 15.16
CA PRO A 338 -6.72 11.00 15.90
C PRO A 338 -5.93 11.32 17.18
N GLY A 339 -6.55 12.01 18.13
CA GLY A 339 -6.04 12.23 19.47
C GLY A 339 -6.17 10.99 20.36
N VAL A 340 -5.49 11.00 21.51
CA VAL A 340 -5.46 9.85 22.46
C VAL A 340 -6.84 9.45 22.93
N ARG A 341 -7.67 10.43 23.32
CA ARG A 341 -9.03 10.17 23.81
C ARG A 341 -9.98 9.79 22.69
N GLU A 342 -9.92 10.48 21.57
CA GLU A 342 -10.74 10.23 20.39
C GLU A 342 -10.54 8.82 19.85
N ILE A 343 -9.29 8.33 19.82
CA ILE A 343 -8.96 6.95 19.44
C ILE A 343 -9.56 5.96 20.43
N ALA A 344 -9.35 6.19 21.74
CA ALA A 344 -9.84 5.30 22.78
C ALA A 344 -11.38 5.24 22.82
N ASP A 345 -12.04 6.38 22.74
CA ASP A 345 -13.50 6.49 22.77
C ASP A 345 -14.14 5.80 21.55
N ALA A 346 -13.56 6.02 20.36
CA ALA A 346 -14.04 5.37 19.14
C ALA A 346 -13.90 3.84 19.18
N LEU A 347 -12.75 3.34 19.69
CA LEU A 347 -12.54 1.90 19.85
C LEU A 347 -13.47 1.30 20.89
N ASN A 348 -13.65 1.97 22.03
CA ASN A 348 -14.58 1.51 23.09
C ASN A 348 -16.04 1.58 22.63
N ALA A 349 -16.43 2.61 21.88
CA ALA A 349 -17.76 2.69 21.28
C ALA A 349 -18.02 1.52 20.32
N LEU A 350 -17.02 1.16 19.50
CA LEU A 350 -17.13 0.02 18.59
C LEU A 350 -17.16 -1.32 19.36
N LEU A 351 -16.37 -1.46 20.45
CA LEU A 351 -16.36 -2.64 21.32
C LEU A 351 -17.73 -2.89 21.98
N ASN A 352 -18.42 -1.82 22.37
CA ASN A 352 -19.69 -1.86 23.07
C ASN A 352 -20.92 -1.86 22.15
N ASN A 353 -20.72 -1.74 20.82
CA ASN A 353 -21.81 -1.70 19.84
C ASN A 353 -21.71 -2.86 18.85
N THR A 354 -22.27 -4.01 19.24
CA THR A 354 -22.25 -5.24 18.43
C THR A 354 -22.99 -5.08 17.09
N ASP A 355 -24.04 -4.27 17.04
CA ASP A 355 -24.84 -4.07 15.82
C ASP A 355 -24.06 -3.21 14.81
N LEU A 356 -23.40 -2.15 15.28
CA LEU A 356 -22.51 -1.35 14.44
C LEU A 356 -21.36 -2.23 13.90
N TYR A 357 -20.72 -3.03 14.76
CA TYR A 357 -19.63 -3.91 14.37
C TYR A 357 -20.09 -4.91 13.29
N ALA A 358 -21.23 -5.58 13.49
CA ALA A 358 -21.79 -6.51 12.52
C ALA A 358 -22.13 -5.83 11.18
N THR A 359 -22.70 -4.62 11.24
CA THR A 359 -22.99 -3.80 10.05
C THR A 359 -21.69 -3.49 9.25
N LEU A 360 -20.64 -3.01 9.92
CA LEU A 360 -19.37 -2.68 9.27
C LEU A 360 -18.73 -3.92 8.64
N LEU A 361 -18.81 -5.08 9.31
CA LEU A 361 -18.29 -6.35 8.83
C LEU A 361 -19.01 -6.79 7.54
N GLU A 362 -20.35 -6.77 7.55
CA GLU A 362 -21.13 -7.14 6.36
C GLU A 362 -20.86 -6.18 5.20
N ASN A 363 -20.77 -4.90 5.48
CA ASN A 363 -20.43 -3.88 4.47
C ASN A 363 -19.01 -4.11 3.86
N CYS A 364 -18.04 -4.60 4.64
CA CYS A 364 -16.74 -5.00 4.10
C CYS A 364 -16.88 -6.12 3.05
N LYS A 365 -17.78 -7.09 3.28
CA LYS A 365 -18.04 -8.17 2.32
C LYS A 365 -18.63 -7.63 1.01
N GLN A 366 -19.51 -6.63 1.09
CA GLN A 366 -20.09 -6.00 -0.11
C GLN A 366 -19.05 -5.12 -0.82
N ALA A 367 -18.31 -4.30 -0.08
CA ALA A 367 -17.32 -3.38 -0.64
C ALA A 367 -16.21 -4.10 -1.41
N ARG A 368 -15.70 -5.25 -0.92
CA ARG A 368 -14.64 -6.01 -1.60
C ARG A 368 -15.05 -6.55 -2.97
N LEU A 369 -16.35 -6.70 -3.25
CA LEU A 369 -16.84 -7.12 -4.57
C LEU A 369 -16.65 -6.04 -5.62
N HIS A 370 -16.55 -4.79 -5.22
CA HIS A 370 -16.34 -3.64 -6.11
C HIS A 370 -14.90 -3.13 -6.08
N TYR A 371 -14.23 -3.20 -4.91
CA TYR A 371 -12.84 -2.77 -4.74
C TYR A 371 -11.90 -3.98 -4.73
N ASN A 372 -11.67 -4.57 -5.88
CA ASN A 372 -10.77 -5.71 -6.08
C ASN A 372 -9.95 -5.58 -7.36
N TRP A 373 -8.88 -6.37 -7.45
CA TRP A 373 -7.96 -6.27 -8.58
C TRP A 373 -8.62 -6.63 -9.91
N GLN A 374 -9.57 -7.54 -9.93
CA GLN A 374 -10.28 -7.95 -11.15
C GLN A 374 -11.03 -6.76 -11.79
N GLU A 375 -11.56 -5.83 -10.99
CA GLU A 375 -12.19 -4.62 -11.49
C GLU A 375 -11.16 -3.58 -11.94
N GLU A 376 -10.09 -3.36 -11.17
CA GLU A 376 -9.02 -2.42 -11.54
C GLU A 376 -8.25 -2.89 -12.78
N GLU A 377 -8.04 -4.20 -12.93
CA GLU A 377 -7.41 -4.82 -14.10
C GLU A 377 -8.12 -4.45 -15.41
N LYS A 378 -9.46 -4.39 -15.43
CA LYS A 378 -10.22 -3.99 -16.60
C LYS A 378 -9.85 -2.57 -17.09
N SER A 379 -9.64 -1.66 -16.14
CA SER A 379 -9.23 -0.28 -16.43
C SER A 379 -7.76 -0.21 -16.89
N LEU A 380 -6.88 -0.97 -16.27
CA LEU A 380 -5.49 -1.12 -16.68
C LEU A 380 -5.38 -1.62 -18.13
N LEU A 381 -6.06 -2.71 -18.44
CA LEU A 381 -5.99 -3.32 -19.77
C LEU A 381 -6.58 -2.40 -20.86
N ARG A 382 -7.69 -1.72 -20.58
CA ARG A 382 -8.27 -0.71 -21.49
C ARG A 382 -7.28 0.42 -21.79
N LEU A 383 -6.55 0.90 -20.78
CA LEU A 383 -5.53 1.93 -20.95
C LEU A 383 -4.42 1.46 -21.90
N TYR A 384 -3.82 0.30 -21.61
CA TYR A 384 -2.71 -0.21 -22.42
C TYR A 384 -3.13 -0.60 -23.86
N GLN A 385 -4.35 -1.11 -24.07
CA GLN A 385 -4.88 -1.39 -25.40
C GLN A 385 -4.99 -0.12 -26.27
N LYS A 386 -5.29 1.04 -25.68
CA LYS A 386 -5.33 2.33 -26.39
C LYS A 386 -3.93 2.83 -26.76
N ILE A 387 -2.93 2.55 -25.93
CA ILE A 387 -1.57 3.09 -26.04
C ILE A 387 -0.69 2.22 -26.92
N VAL A 388 -0.79 0.90 -26.81
CA VAL A 388 0.11 -0.09 -27.45
C VAL A 388 -0.65 -0.80 -28.56
N ARG A 389 -0.95 -0.05 -29.61
CA ARG A 389 -1.63 -0.56 -30.81
C ARG A 389 -0.70 -1.34 -31.72
#